data_d0fff2d8d9dc6de6cd9527b6b0058189
#
_entry.id   d0fff2d8d9dc6de6cd9527b6b0058189
#
_cell.length_a   1.000
_cell.length_b   1.000
_cell.length_c   1.000
_cell.angle_alpha   90.00
_cell.angle_beta   90.00
_cell.angle_gamma   90.00
#
_symmetry.space_group_name_H-M   'P 1'
#
loop_
_entity.id
_entity.type
_entity.pdbx_description
1 polymer ?
#
loop_
_entity_poly.entity_id
_entity_poly.type
_entity_poly.pdbx_seq_one_letter_code
_entity_poly.pdbx_strand_id
1 'polypeptide(L)'
;IVRRLVGSEMCIRDSAFRYPRGNGFGIMLPDISEKIEIGKGRIIQEGKKIALINFGARLNECKIAAQNLEKKGLSITIIDARFCKPLDENLMWQVARNHEILISIEEGSIGGFGSHLSKFLSDKSLLEKIKFRSMILPDRFIEHNDPKKMYEEAGLDSQAIENKIYEIIDSKILAQKQN
;
A
#
# COMPACT_ATOMS: atom_id res chain seq x y z
N ILE A 1 31.96 5.89 -0.96
CA ILE A 1 30.46 5.91 -1.02
C ILE A 1 29.93 4.82 -1.94
N VAL A 2 30.65 4.45 -2.97
CA VAL A 2 30.16 3.59 -4.05
C VAL A 2 30.22 2.07 -3.74
N ARG A 3 31.00 1.64 -2.78
CA ARG A 3 31.27 0.21 -2.55
C ARG A 3 30.09 -0.64 -2.05
N ARG A 4 29.01 -0.04 -1.52
CA ARG A 4 27.85 -0.78 -1.00
C ARG A 4 26.67 -0.84 -1.98
N LEU A 5 26.64 0.03 -3.00
CA LEU A 5 25.60 0.07 -4.01
C LEU A 5 25.95 -0.72 -5.27
N VAL A 6 27.22 -1.04 -5.45
CA VAL A 6 27.70 -1.74 -6.66
C VAL A 6 27.00 -3.07 -6.92
N GLY A 7 26.63 -3.80 -5.89
CA GLY A 7 25.90 -5.06 -6.05
C GLY A 7 24.44 -4.93 -6.44
N SER A 8 23.82 -3.78 -6.17
CA SER A 8 22.42 -3.49 -6.54
C SER A 8 22.29 -2.73 -7.86
N GLU A 9 23.34 -2.02 -8.26
CA GLU A 9 23.36 -1.21 -9.48
C GLU A 9 24.12 -1.86 -10.65
N MET A 10 25.08 -2.74 -10.38
CA MET A 10 25.69 -3.57 -11.44
C MET A 10 24.73 -4.70 -11.80
N CYS A 11 23.74 -4.34 -12.57
CA CYS A 11 22.67 -5.25 -12.94
C CYS A 11 23.13 -6.24 -13.99
N ILE A 12 23.31 -7.46 -13.58
CA ILE A 12 23.19 -8.63 -14.46
C ILE A 12 21.73 -8.75 -14.95
N ARG A 13 20.79 -8.06 -14.27
CA ARG A 13 19.38 -7.90 -14.64
C ARG A 13 18.94 -6.48 -14.31
N ASP A 14 18.20 -5.85 -15.23
CA ASP A 14 17.69 -4.50 -15.03
C ASP A 14 16.72 -4.43 -13.86
N SER A 15 17.09 -3.68 -12.84
CA SER A 15 16.28 -3.47 -11.64
C SER A 15 16.27 -1.99 -11.28
N ALA A 16 15.11 -1.49 -10.85
CA ALA A 16 14.97 -0.18 -10.27
C ALA A 16 14.36 -0.31 -8.87
N PHE A 17 14.92 0.40 -7.89
CA PHE A 17 14.33 0.46 -6.56
C PHE A 17 14.20 1.91 -6.10
N ARG A 18 13.17 2.16 -5.31
CA ARG A 18 12.87 3.47 -4.73
C ARG A 18 12.99 3.41 -3.21
N TYR A 19 13.54 4.46 -2.64
CA TYR A 19 13.60 4.64 -1.20
C TYR A 19 13.39 6.12 -0.86
N PRO A 20 12.79 6.44 0.30
CA PRO A 20 12.58 7.84 0.69
C PRO A 20 13.90 8.53 1.00
N ARG A 21 13.95 9.83 0.72
CA ARG A 21 15.03 10.70 1.19
C ARG A 21 14.72 11.10 2.63
N GLY A 22 15.52 10.63 3.57
CA GLY A 22 15.34 10.95 5.00
C GLY A 22 15.96 9.91 5.90
N ASN A 23 15.70 10.04 7.20
CA ASN A 23 16.12 9.08 8.20
C ASN A 23 15.19 7.87 8.24
N GLY A 24 15.73 6.68 8.45
CA GLY A 24 14.93 5.49 8.70
C GLY A 24 14.22 5.55 10.06
N PHE A 25 13.21 4.71 10.22
CA PHE A 25 12.41 4.64 11.47
C PHE A 25 13.14 3.98 12.65
N GLY A 26 14.44 3.73 12.54
CA GLY A 26 15.24 3.11 13.62
C GLY A 26 14.86 1.65 13.91
N ILE A 27 14.30 0.95 12.95
CA ILE A 27 13.95 -0.47 13.08
C ILE A 27 15.24 -1.28 13.21
N MET A 28 15.32 -2.16 14.21
CA MET A 28 16.42 -3.10 14.35
C MET A 28 16.52 -3.96 13.10
N LEU A 29 17.68 -3.95 12.46
CA LEU A 29 17.93 -4.81 11.31
C LEU A 29 18.19 -6.24 11.79
N PRO A 30 17.71 -7.27 11.07
CA PRO A 30 18.02 -8.64 11.42
C PRO A 30 19.53 -8.91 11.26
N ASP A 31 20.08 -9.75 12.12
CA ASP A 31 21.51 -10.11 12.09
C ASP A 31 21.92 -10.81 10.80
N ILE A 32 20.99 -11.52 10.19
CA ILE A 32 21.17 -12.20 8.91
C ILE A 32 20.20 -11.58 7.91
N SER A 33 20.73 -11.05 6.81
CA SER A 33 19.90 -10.55 5.71
C SER A 33 19.33 -11.72 4.91
N GLU A 34 18.04 -11.95 5.04
CA GLU A 34 17.32 -12.86 4.14
C GLU A 34 17.18 -12.24 2.75
N LYS A 35 17.42 -13.05 1.72
CA LYS A 35 17.19 -12.62 0.34
C LYS A 35 15.70 -12.43 0.12
N ILE A 36 15.33 -11.24 -0.38
CA ILE A 36 13.96 -10.98 -0.80
C ILE A 36 13.71 -11.70 -2.12
N GLU A 37 12.72 -12.57 -2.15
CA GLU A 37 12.29 -13.24 -3.38
C GLU A 37 11.65 -12.23 -4.31
N ILE A 38 12.13 -12.19 -5.57
CA ILE A 38 11.64 -11.24 -6.57
C ILE A 38 10.16 -11.48 -6.86
N GLY A 39 9.39 -10.40 -6.83
CA GLY A 39 7.94 -10.44 -7.09
C GLY A 39 7.12 -11.04 -5.96
N LYS A 40 7.67 -11.12 -4.73
CA LYS A 40 6.93 -11.59 -3.57
C LYS A 40 6.64 -10.47 -2.59
N GLY A 41 5.36 -10.26 -2.36
CA GLY A 41 4.84 -9.48 -1.24
C GLY A 41 4.81 -10.29 0.06
N ARG A 42 4.32 -9.66 1.12
CA ARG A 42 4.10 -10.33 2.41
C ARG A 42 2.88 -9.76 3.12
N ILE A 43 2.21 -10.61 3.89
CA ILE A 43 1.17 -10.19 4.83
C ILE A 43 1.86 -9.76 6.12
N ILE A 44 1.61 -8.54 6.55
CA ILE A 44 2.12 -7.98 7.81
C ILE A 44 1.17 -8.27 8.97
N GLN A 45 -0.14 -8.18 8.67
CA GLN A 45 -1.21 -8.41 9.63
C GLN A 45 -2.41 -8.98 8.87
N GLU A 46 -3.07 -9.97 9.45
CA GLU A 46 -4.31 -10.52 8.92
C GLU A 46 -5.53 -9.85 9.56
N GLY A 47 -6.53 -9.59 8.75
CA GLY A 47 -7.82 -9.04 9.13
C GLY A 47 -8.95 -9.75 8.40
N LYS A 48 -10.12 -9.11 8.27
CA LYS A 48 -11.29 -9.80 7.72
C LYS A 48 -11.75 -9.26 6.37
N LYS A 49 -12.34 -8.06 6.34
CA LYS A 49 -13.09 -7.54 5.18
C LYS A 49 -12.32 -6.51 4.37
N ILE A 50 -11.33 -5.88 4.97
CA ILE A 50 -10.64 -4.72 4.44
C ILE A 50 -9.15 -5.04 4.37
N ALA A 51 -8.54 -4.80 3.22
CA ALA A 51 -7.10 -4.94 3.05
C ALA A 51 -6.46 -3.63 2.58
N LEU A 52 -5.41 -3.21 3.28
CA LEU A 52 -4.50 -2.15 2.89
C LEU A 52 -3.29 -2.78 2.20
N ILE A 53 -3.07 -2.43 0.94
CA ILE A 53 -1.97 -2.94 0.12
C ILE A 53 -0.97 -1.81 -0.05
N ASN A 54 0.05 -1.82 0.77
CA ASN A 54 1.07 -0.79 0.77
C ASN A 54 2.18 -1.10 -0.22
N PHE A 55 2.60 -0.08 -0.97
CA PHE A 55 3.80 -0.11 -1.78
C PHE A 55 4.73 1.04 -1.39
N GLY A 56 5.80 0.73 -0.68
CA GLY A 56 6.83 1.70 -0.27
C GLY A 56 6.71 2.17 1.17
N ALA A 57 6.99 3.45 1.43
CA ALA A 57 7.29 3.95 2.77
C ALA A 57 6.07 4.22 3.67
N ARG A 58 4.83 4.13 3.15
CA ARG A 58 3.61 4.37 3.95
C ARG A 58 3.18 3.19 4.83
N LEU A 59 3.97 2.13 4.90
CA LEU A 59 3.64 0.94 5.70
C LEU A 59 3.41 1.25 7.18
N ASN A 60 4.18 2.19 7.75
CA ASN A 60 3.99 2.59 9.14
C ASN A 60 2.65 3.29 9.36
N GLU A 61 2.23 4.16 8.43
CA GLU A 61 0.92 4.82 8.48
C GLU A 61 -0.23 3.81 8.37
N CYS A 62 -0.07 2.78 7.54
CA CYS A 62 -1.04 1.67 7.45
C CYS A 62 -1.17 0.93 8.79
N LYS A 63 -0.05 0.69 9.49
CA LYS A 63 -0.05 0.03 10.80
C LYS A 63 -0.76 0.88 11.87
N ILE A 64 -0.47 2.18 11.90
CA ILE A 64 -1.10 3.12 12.85
C ILE A 64 -2.62 3.17 12.59
N ALA A 65 -3.03 3.33 11.33
CA ALA A 65 -4.43 3.35 10.95
C ALA A 65 -5.14 2.04 11.33
N ALA A 66 -4.53 0.89 11.06
CA ALA A 66 -5.09 -0.41 11.42
C ALA A 66 -5.25 -0.58 12.94
N GLN A 67 -4.27 -0.17 13.75
CA GLN A 67 -4.36 -0.20 15.21
C GLN A 67 -5.49 0.69 15.75
N ASN A 68 -5.67 1.88 15.17
CA ASN A 68 -6.76 2.78 15.55
C ASN A 68 -8.14 2.22 15.19
N LEU A 69 -8.25 1.62 14.00
CA LEU A 69 -9.47 0.99 13.52
C LEU A 69 -9.82 -0.28 14.31
N GLU A 70 -8.83 -1.04 14.75
CA GLU A 70 -9.02 -2.22 15.57
C GLU A 70 -9.66 -1.88 16.93
N LYS A 71 -9.24 -0.77 17.55
CA LYS A 71 -9.89 -0.23 18.78
C LYS A 71 -11.36 0.12 18.55
N LYS A 72 -11.76 0.34 17.31
CA LYS A 72 -13.14 0.64 16.88
C LYS A 72 -13.87 -0.60 16.32
N GLY A 73 -13.27 -1.80 16.47
CA GLY A 73 -13.86 -3.08 16.07
C GLY A 73 -13.68 -3.45 14.60
N LEU A 74 -12.83 -2.74 13.85
CA LEU A 74 -12.52 -3.04 12.46
C LEU A 74 -11.18 -3.76 12.36
N SER A 75 -11.19 -5.01 11.92
CA SER A 75 -9.99 -5.81 11.71
C SER A 75 -9.48 -5.66 10.28
N ILE A 76 -8.26 -5.13 10.11
CA ILE A 76 -7.68 -4.73 8.84
C ILE A 76 -6.51 -5.66 8.46
N THR A 77 -6.52 -6.17 7.24
CA THR A 77 -5.36 -6.86 6.66
C THR A 77 -4.38 -5.83 6.14
N ILE A 78 -3.09 -5.99 6.45
CA ILE A 78 -2.01 -5.14 5.93
C ILE A 78 -1.07 -5.98 5.10
N ILE A 79 -0.81 -5.52 3.88
CA ILE A 79 0.08 -6.17 2.92
C ILE A 79 1.18 -5.20 2.52
N ASP A 80 2.40 -5.68 2.57
CA ASP A 80 3.57 -5.02 1.99
C ASP A 80 3.83 -5.66 0.62
N ALA A 81 3.47 -4.94 -0.44
CA ALA A 81 3.58 -5.45 -1.80
C ALA A 81 5.02 -5.60 -2.27
N ARG A 82 5.97 -4.85 -1.71
CA ARG A 82 7.40 -4.84 -2.01
C ARG A 82 7.76 -4.58 -3.48
N PHE A 83 7.07 -5.23 -4.41
CA PHE A 83 7.33 -5.15 -5.84
C PHE A 83 6.13 -4.60 -6.61
N CYS A 84 6.40 -3.62 -7.47
CA CYS A 84 5.44 -3.18 -8.47
C CYS A 84 5.48 -4.12 -9.68
N LYS A 85 6.69 -4.48 -10.09
CA LYS A 85 6.98 -5.41 -11.20
C LYS A 85 8.15 -6.32 -10.82
N PRO A 86 7.96 -7.65 -10.93
CA PRO A 86 6.69 -8.31 -11.15
C PRO A 86 5.75 -8.18 -9.94
N LEU A 87 4.46 -8.09 -10.19
CA LEU A 87 3.42 -8.12 -9.14
C LEU A 87 3.29 -9.54 -8.59
N ASP A 88 3.09 -9.69 -7.28
CA ASP A 88 2.71 -10.97 -6.69
C ASP A 88 1.24 -11.28 -6.98
N GLU A 89 0.97 -11.77 -8.20
CA GLU A 89 -0.38 -12.06 -8.67
C GLU A 89 -1.11 -13.06 -7.78
N ASN A 90 -0.39 -14.05 -7.24
CA ASN A 90 -0.99 -15.06 -6.36
C ASN A 90 -1.48 -14.45 -5.05
N LEU A 91 -0.65 -13.62 -4.41
CA LEU A 91 -1.03 -12.92 -3.19
C LEU A 91 -2.19 -11.96 -3.46
N MET A 92 -2.12 -11.15 -4.53
CA MET A 92 -3.17 -10.19 -4.88
C MET A 92 -4.49 -10.88 -5.19
N TRP A 93 -4.45 -12.04 -5.87
CA TRP A 93 -5.64 -12.83 -6.16
C TRP A 93 -6.29 -13.40 -4.90
N GLN A 94 -5.50 -13.95 -3.98
CA GLN A 94 -5.99 -14.45 -2.69
C GLN A 94 -6.63 -13.33 -1.87
N VAL A 95 -5.96 -12.19 -1.78
CA VAL A 95 -6.45 -11.01 -1.04
C VAL A 95 -7.76 -10.51 -1.63
N ALA A 96 -7.84 -10.38 -2.94
CA ALA A 96 -9.06 -9.92 -3.61
C ALA A 96 -10.26 -10.85 -3.41
N ARG A 97 -10.03 -12.15 -3.27
CA ARG A 97 -11.13 -13.11 -3.01
C ARG A 97 -11.60 -13.15 -1.57
N ASN A 98 -10.73 -12.78 -0.65
CA ASN A 98 -11.01 -12.89 0.78
C ASN A 98 -11.47 -11.57 1.41
N HIS A 99 -11.46 -10.47 0.65
CA HIS A 99 -11.81 -9.14 1.16
C HIS A 99 -12.88 -8.46 0.28
N GLU A 100 -13.65 -7.58 0.90
CA GLU A 100 -14.69 -6.78 0.23
C GLU A 100 -14.16 -5.41 -0.22
N ILE A 101 -13.15 -4.90 0.48
CA ILE A 101 -12.56 -3.58 0.25
C ILE A 101 -11.04 -3.73 0.15
N LEU A 102 -10.47 -3.24 -0.94
CA LEU A 102 -9.03 -3.16 -1.15
C LEU A 102 -8.63 -1.70 -1.34
N ILE A 103 -7.61 -1.27 -0.61
CA ILE A 103 -7.04 0.07 -0.75
C ILE A 103 -5.55 -0.06 -1.01
N SER A 104 -5.08 0.38 -2.18
CA SER A 104 -3.66 0.52 -2.44
C SER A 104 -3.15 1.86 -1.93
N ILE A 105 -1.97 1.87 -1.32
CA ILE A 105 -1.34 3.08 -0.78
C ILE A 105 0.09 3.16 -1.30
N GLU A 106 0.43 4.26 -1.96
CA GLU A 106 1.77 4.50 -2.50
C GLU A 106 2.13 5.98 -2.52
N GLU A 107 3.42 6.28 -2.53
CA GLU A 107 3.96 7.62 -2.77
C GLU A 107 4.20 7.87 -4.27
N GLY A 108 3.33 7.36 -5.09
CA GLY A 108 3.33 7.52 -6.54
C GLY A 108 2.17 8.38 -7.01
N SER A 109 2.09 8.55 -8.32
CA SER A 109 0.99 9.25 -9.02
C SER A 109 0.09 8.26 -9.76
N ILE A 110 -0.91 8.77 -10.47
CA ILE A 110 -1.68 8.00 -11.44
C ILE A 110 -0.72 7.32 -12.43
N GLY A 111 -0.93 6.04 -12.69
CA GLY A 111 -0.02 5.22 -13.50
C GLY A 111 0.97 4.37 -12.68
N GLY A 112 1.04 4.57 -11.35
CA GLY A 112 1.89 3.82 -10.44
C GLY A 112 1.36 2.42 -10.07
N PHE A 113 1.76 1.93 -8.90
CA PHE A 113 1.41 0.60 -8.38
C PHE A 113 -0.10 0.36 -8.33
N GLY A 114 -0.89 1.34 -7.85
CA GLY A 114 -2.35 1.23 -7.79
C GLY A 114 -2.99 1.02 -9.17
N SER A 115 -2.43 1.62 -10.21
CA SER A 115 -2.89 1.42 -11.60
C SER A 115 -2.56 0.01 -12.09
N HIS A 116 -1.36 -0.52 -11.77
CA HIS A 116 -1.00 -1.91 -12.08
C HIS A 116 -1.92 -2.90 -11.38
N LEU A 117 -2.19 -2.67 -10.09
CA LEU A 117 -3.09 -3.51 -9.32
C LEU A 117 -4.52 -3.45 -9.86
N SER A 118 -5.02 -2.25 -10.20
CA SER A 118 -6.35 -2.07 -10.82
C SER A 118 -6.48 -2.84 -12.13
N LYS A 119 -5.44 -2.75 -12.99
CA LYS A 119 -5.42 -3.53 -14.24
C LYS A 119 -5.48 -5.03 -13.97
N PHE A 120 -4.66 -5.54 -13.06
CA PHE A 120 -4.68 -6.95 -12.68
C PHE A 120 -6.07 -7.39 -12.18
N LEU A 121 -6.67 -6.63 -11.27
CA LEU A 121 -8.00 -6.94 -10.72
C LEU A 121 -9.08 -6.93 -11.80
N SER A 122 -8.99 -6.00 -12.76
CA SER A 122 -9.89 -5.92 -13.92
C SER A 122 -9.73 -7.11 -14.84
N ASP A 123 -8.51 -7.44 -15.24
CA ASP A 123 -8.20 -8.57 -16.14
C ASP A 123 -8.68 -9.92 -15.57
N LYS A 124 -8.73 -10.04 -14.24
CA LYS A 124 -9.21 -11.23 -13.53
C LYS A 124 -10.70 -11.17 -13.14
N SER A 125 -11.44 -10.14 -13.58
CA SER A 125 -12.87 -9.93 -13.23
C SER A 125 -13.15 -9.90 -11.73
N LEU A 126 -12.17 -9.41 -10.93
CA LEU A 126 -12.29 -9.35 -9.47
C LEU A 126 -12.98 -8.07 -8.99
N LEU A 127 -12.99 -7.00 -9.81
CA LEU A 127 -13.59 -5.70 -9.47
C LEU A 127 -15.11 -5.76 -9.30
N GLU A 128 -15.78 -6.76 -9.84
CA GLU A 128 -17.23 -6.95 -9.69
C GLU A 128 -17.65 -7.21 -8.22
N LYS A 129 -16.76 -7.78 -7.43
CA LYS A 129 -17.04 -8.25 -6.06
C LYS A 129 -16.38 -7.40 -4.97
N ILE A 130 -15.45 -6.54 -5.36
CA ILE A 130 -14.65 -5.75 -4.42
C ILE A 130 -14.76 -4.26 -4.71
N LYS A 131 -14.68 -3.45 -3.67
CA LYS A 131 -14.48 -2.00 -3.79
C LYS A 131 -12.99 -1.72 -3.72
N PHE A 132 -12.41 -1.35 -4.86
CA PHE A 132 -11.01 -0.94 -4.95
C PHE A 132 -10.88 0.59 -4.93
N ARG A 133 -9.93 1.10 -4.16
CA ARG A 133 -9.51 2.50 -4.16
C ARG A 133 -7.99 2.59 -4.13
N SER A 134 -7.46 3.63 -4.77
CA SER A 134 -6.03 3.93 -4.77
C SER A 134 -5.79 5.24 -4.02
N MET A 135 -4.89 5.24 -3.05
CA MET A 135 -4.40 6.43 -2.36
C MET A 135 -3.01 6.71 -2.90
N ILE A 136 -2.87 7.85 -3.55
CA ILE A 136 -1.68 8.30 -4.28
C ILE A 136 -1.45 9.79 -4.01
N LEU A 137 -0.32 10.31 -4.43
CA LEU A 137 -0.08 11.75 -4.41
C LEU A 137 -1.11 12.46 -5.31
N PRO A 138 -1.70 13.58 -4.85
CA PRO A 138 -2.64 14.36 -5.65
C PRO A 138 -1.95 14.96 -6.87
N ASP A 139 -2.71 15.14 -7.96
CA ASP A 139 -2.21 15.76 -9.20
C ASP A 139 -2.18 17.30 -9.06
N ARG A 140 -1.38 17.78 -8.12
CA ARG A 140 -1.10 19.20 -7.85
C ARG A 140 0.25 19.35 -7.16
N PHE A 141 0.82 20.52 -7.23
CA PHE A 141 1.99 20.84 -6.43
C PHE A 141 1.66 20.86 -4.94
N ILE A 142 2.54 20.25 -4.15
CA ILE A 142 2.50 20.32 -2.69
C ILE A 142 3.59 21.31 -2.26
N GLU A 143 3.22 22.33 -1.51
CA GLU A 143 4.16 23.32 -1.02
C GLU A 143 5.23 22.69 -0.12
N HIS A 144 6.46 23.20 -0.24
CA HIS A 144 7.58 22.67 0.53
C HIS A 144 7.36 22.90 2.03
N ASN A 145 7.39 21.81 2.79
CA ASN A 145 7.21 21.81 4.24
C ASN A 145 7.98 20.62 4.86
N ASP A 146 7.81 20.45 6.16
CA ASP A 146 8.21 19.19 6.82
C ASP A 146 7.55 17.98 6.11
N PRO A 147 8.29 16.89 5.85
CA PRO A 147 7.77 15.73 5.16
C PRO A 147 6.45 15.19 5.73
N LYS A 148 6.29 15.22 7.06
CA LYS A 148 5.05 14.77 7.70
C LYS A 148 3.87 15.63 7.27
N LYS A 149 4.00 16.95 7.30
CA LYS A 149 2.95 17.89 6.85
C LYS A 149 2.65 17.74 5.36
N MET A 150 3.67 17.49 4.54
CA MET A 150 3.48 17.25 3.12
C MET A 150 2.66 15.98 2.87
N TYR A 151 2.86 14.92 3.65
CA TYR A 151 2.06 13.69 3.54
C TYR A 151 0.65 13.85 4.11
N GLU A 152 0.47 14.63 5.18
CA GLU A 152 -0.86 15.03 5.69
C GLU A 152 -1.64 15.79 4.60
N GLU A 153 -1.01 16.77 3.96
CA GLU A 153 -1.61 17.52 2.84
C GLU A 153 -1.89 16.65 1.63
N ALA A 154 -1.04 15.67 1.35
CA ALA A 154 -1.24 14.68 0.29
C ALA A 154 -2.35 13.67 0.59
N GLY A 155 -2.84 13.59 1.83
CA GLY A 155 -3.82 12.61 2.25
C GLY A 155 -3.26 11.18 2.31
N LEU A 156 -1.98 11.03 2.70
CA LEU A 156 -1.28 9.75 2.79
C LEU A 156 -0.79 9.42 4.22
N ASP A 157 -1.34 10.09 5.21
CA ASP A 157 -1.13 9.81 6.62
C ASP A 157 -2.15 8.80 7.16
N SER A 158 -1.96 8.35 8.38
CA SER A 158 -2.83 7.35 9.03
C SER A 158 -4.27 7.83 9.18
N GLN A 159 -4.48 9.12 9.45
CA GLN A 159 -5.83 9.68 9.59
C GLN A 159 -6.58 9.70 8.25
N ALA A 160 -5.90 10.04 7.16
CA ALA A 160 -6.49 10.02 5.82
C ALA A 160 -6.85 8.59 5.39
N ILE A 161 -6.02 7.59 5.77
CA ILE A 161 -6.32 6.17 5.54
C ILE A 161 -7.59 5.75 6.29
N GLU A 162 -7.72 6.11 7.56
CA GLU A 162 -8.94 5.85 8.36
C GLU A 162 -10.17 6.49 7.70
N ASN A 163 -10.07 7.77 7.35
CA ASN A 163 -11.16 8.51 6.72
C ASN A 163 -11.60 7.86 5.40
N LYS A 164 -10.63 7.41 4.58
CA LYS A 164 -10.93 6.72 3.32
C LYS A 164 -11.68 5.41 3.55
N ILE A 165 -11.36 4.67 4.59
CA ILE A 165 -12.06 3.44 4.96
C ILE A 165 -13.51 3.75 5.34
N TYR A 166 -13.74 4.77 6.18
CA TYR A 166 -15.10 5.18 6.58
C TYR A 166 -15.92 5.65 5.37
N GLU A 167 -15.36 6.48 4.50
CA GLU A 167 -16.00 6.90 3.26
C GLU A 167 -16.52 5.71 2.43
N ILE A 168 -15.72 4.64 2.31
CA ILE A 168 -16.10 3.46 1.54
C ILE A 168 -17.18 2.65 2.26
N ILE A 169 -17.10 2.53 3.58
CA ILE A 169 -18.11 1.82 4.40
C ILE A 169 -19.44 2.56 4.36
N ASP A 170 -19.45 3.87 4.58
CA ASP A 170 -20.66 4.69 4.59
C ASP A 170 -21.34 4.68 3.21
N SER A 171 -20.58 4.73 2.13
CA SER A 171 -21.12 4.59 0.78
C SER A 171 -21.79 3.23 0.54
N LYS A 172 -21.34 2.17 1.23
CA LYS A 172 -21.96 0.84 1.19
C LYS A 172 -23.31 0.83 1.92
N ILE A 173 -23.38 1.47 3.08
CA ILE A 173 -24.63 1.57 3.87
C ILE A 173 -25.68 2.37 3.12
N LEU A 174 -25.32 3.49 2.47
CA LEU A 174 -26.23 4.30 1.69
C LEU A 174 -26.77 3.56 0.46
N ALA A 175 -25.91 2.82 -0.26
CA ALA A 175 -26.33 2.02 -1.41
C ALA A 175 -27.29 0.86 -1.03
N GLN A 176 -27.13 0.28 0.15
CA GLN A 176 -28.05 -0.78 0.66
C GLN A 176 -29.40 -0.25 1.11
N LYS A 177 -29.54 1.02 1.46
CA LYS A 177 -30.82 1.66 1.85
C LYS A 177 -31.65 2.13 0.65
N GLN A 178 -31.09 2.13 -0.56
CA GLN A 178 -31.75 2.54 -1.80
C GLN A 178 -32.27 1.36 -2.64
N ASN A 179 -31.98 0.14 -2.24
CA ASN A 179 -32.51 -1.12 -2.79
C ASN A 179 -33.48 -1.77 -1.79
#